data_85c6caa8296b5cf675ee160b7789858a
#
_entry.id   85c6caa8296b5cf675ee160b7789858a
#
_cell.length_a   1.000
_cell.length_b   1.000
_cell.length_c   1.000
_cell.angle_alpha   90.00
_cell.angle_beta   90.00
_cell.angle_gamma   90.00
#
_symmetry.space_group_name_H-M   'P 1'
#
loop_
_entity.id
_entity.type
_entity.pdbx_description
1 polymer ?
#
loop_
_entity_poly.entity_id
_entity_poly.type
_entity_poly.pdbx_seq_one_letter_code
_entity_poly.pdbx_strand_id
1 'polypeptide(L)'
;MGVQIFQYKESQLEEIRIILNEFLSFLANELNKLPWFFNLDVEHEVDSTMKNLDKFAEPDGRLLLVEVDGQIAGTISLRKIRGDCGEIKRMYVRPKFRGEKLGNLMIEEVIRVSKENGYSKLYLDTAHFMSSAISLYKNFGFKETGPYPESVNPKGLWDKWIFMMKEL
;
A
#
# COMPACT_ATOMS: atom_id res chain seq x y z
N MET A 1 11.56 -22.04 -3.71
CA MET A 1 10.79 -20.97 -3.06
C MET A 1 9.55 -20.72 -3.91
N GLY A 2 8.38 -21.16 -3.44
CA GLY A 2 7.10 -20.95 -4.10
C GLY A 2 6.52 -19.59 -3.67
N VAL A 3 6.44 -18.63 -4.60
CA VAL A 3 5.82 -17.33 -4.36
C VAL A 3 4.47 -17.28 -5.07
N GLN A 4 3.44 -16.86 -4.36
CA GLN A 4 2.11 -16.63 -4.91
C GLN A 4 1.62 -15.23 -4.53
N ILE A 5 0.91 -14.57 -5.47
CA ILE A 5 0.19 -13.32 -5.22
C ILE A 5 -1.27 -13.56 -5.60
N PHE A 6 -2.17 -13.26 -4.70
CA PHE A 6 -3.60 -13.54 -4.90
C PHE A 6 -4.49 -12.54 -4.17
N GLN A 7 -5.70 -12.35 -4.71
CA GLN A 7 -6.76 -11.62 -4.01
C GLN A 7 -7.14 -12.38 -2.74
N TYR A 8 -7.28 -11.67 -1.61
CA TYR A 8 -7.71 -12.27 -0.36
C TYR A 8 -9.08 -12.94 -0.47
N LYS A 9 -9.30 -13.92 0.38
CA LYS A 9 -10.60 -14.60 0.58
C LYS A 9 -11.15 -14.26 1.98
N GLU A 10 -12.44 -14.40 2.16
CA GLU A 10 -13.09 -14.16 3.47
C GLU A 10 -12.46 -14.98 4.61
N SER A 11 -12.00 -16.19 4.32
CA SER A 11 -11.29 -17.02 5.29
C SER A 11 -9.96 -16.43 5.78
N GLN A 12 -9.45 -15.38 5.14
CA GLN A 12 -8.18 -14.73 5.45
C GLN A 12 -8.35 -13.35 6.12
N LEU A 13 -9.56 -12.97 6.52
CA LEU A 13 -9.83 -11.67 7.16
C LEU A 13 -8.97 -11.44 8.42
N GLU A 14 -8.78 -12.48 9.21
CA GLU A 14 -7.92 -12.40 10.40
C GLU A 14 -6.44 -12.15 10.02
N GLU A 15 -5.94 -12.85 8.99
CA GLU A 15 -4.57 -12.64 8.50
C GLU A 15 -4.38 -11.23 7.94
N ILE A 16 -5.39 -10.68 7.26
CA ILE A 16 -5.36 -9.28 6.80
C ILE A 16 -5.27 -8.34 7.99
N ARG A 17 -6.09 -8.55 9.02
CA ARG A 17 -6.05 -7.74 10.24
C ARG A 17 -4.67 -7.77 10.88
N ILE A 18 -4.07 -8.95 10.99
CA ILE A 18 -2.74 -9.14 11.56
C ILE A 18 -1.69 -8.36 10.76
N ILE A 19 -1.63 -8.54 9.43
CA ILE A 19 -0.59 -7.89 8.61
C ILE A 19 -0.78 -6.38 8.52
N LEU A 20 -2.01 -5.89 8.54
CA LEU A 20 -2.29 -4.45 8.62
C LEU A 20 -1.83 -3.86 9.96
N ASN A 21 -2.06 -4.58 11.07
CA ASN A 21 -1.58 -4.16 12.38
C ASN A 21 -0.05 -4.12 12.44
N GLU A 22 0.63 -5.14 11.91
CA GLU A 22 2.10 -5.16 11.80
C GLU A 22 2.62 -3.94 11.02
N PHE A 23 2.05 -3.67 9.85
CA PHE A 23 2.44 -2.53 9.00
C PHE A 23 2.21 -1.19 9.68
N LEU A 24 1.01 -0.96 10.23
CA LEU A 24 0.66 0.31 10.85
C LEU A 24 1.40 0.53 12.16
N SER A 25 1.68 -0.53 12.93
CA SER A 25 2.54 -0.46 14.12
C SER A 25 3.98 -0.09 13.76
N PHE A 26 4.52 -0.68 12.69
CA PHE A 26 5.83 -0.27 12.16
C PHE A 26 5.84 1.21 11.77
N LEU A 27 4.84 1.65 11.02
CA LEU A 27 4.71 3.05 10.60
C LEU A 27 4.58 4.00 11.80
N ALA A 28 3.74 3.66 12.78
CA ALA A 28 3.55 4.43 14.01
C ALA A 28 4.87 4.57 14.80
N ASN A 29 5.62 3.48 14.93
CA ASN A 29 6.91 3.49 15.62
C ASN A 29 7.93 4.43 14.95
N GLU A 30 7.95 4.48 13.63
CA GLU A 30 8.84 5.39 12.90
C GLU A 30 8.36 6.85 12.99
N LEU A 31 7.06 7.08 12.84
CA LEU A 31 6.47 8.41 12.94
C LEU A 31 6.64 9.02 14.35
N ASN A 32 6.50 8.22 15.41
CA ASN A 32 6.66 8.68 16.79
C ASN A 32 8.08 9.15 17.14
N LYS A 33 9.08 8.84 16.31
CA LYS A 33 10.43 9.40 16.43
C LYS A 33 10.54 10.85 15.93
N LEU A 34 9.52 11.33 15.24
CA LEU A 34 9.52 12.64 14.59
C LEU A 34 8.90 13.68 15.52
N PRO A 35 9.56 14.83 15.76
CA PRO A 35 9.14 15.80 16.77
C PRO A 35 7.83 16.54 16.41
N TRP A 36 7.39 16.47 15.19
CA TRP A 36 6.16 17.11 14.69
C TRP A 36 4.96 16.16 14.58
N PHE A 37 5.17 14.85 14.85
CA PHE A 37 4.12 13.86 14.73
C PHE A 37 3.46 13.62 16.10
N PHE A 38 2.14 13.52 16.08
CA PHE A 38 1.34 13.12 17.23
C PHE A 38 0.68 11.77 16.90
N ASN A 39 0.82 10.85 17.73
CA ASN A 39 0.32 9.49 17.78
C ASN A 39 -0.62 9.03 16.62
N LEU A 40 -0.21 7.97 15.90
CA LEU A 40 -1.09 7.24 14.99
C LEU A 40 -1.89 6.22 15.80
N ASP A 41 -3.21 6.32 15.76
CA ASP A 41 -4.10 5.33 16.35
C ASP A 41 -4.18 4.10 15.43
N VAL A 42 -3.32 3.12 15.71
CA VAL A 42 -3.17 1.91 14.89
C VAL A 42 -4.45 1.09 14.86
N GLU A 43 -5.13 0.93 16.01
CA GLU A 43 -6.37 0.15 16.08
C GLU A 43 -7.47 0.79 15.25
N HIS A 44 -7.63 2.11 15.37
CA HIS A 44 -8.59 2.86 14.55
C HIS A 44 -8.30 2.72 13.04
N GLU A 45 -7.05 2.81 12.62
CA GLU A 45 -6.66 2.69 11.21
C GLU A 45 -6.88 1.27 10.65
N VAL A 46 -6.57 0.24 11.45
CA VAL A 46 -6.86 -1.16 11.10
C VAL A 46 -8.38 -1.35 10.95
N ASP A 47 -9.16 -0.94 11.94
CA ASP A 47 -10.61 -1.07 11.91
C ASP A 47 -11.25 -0.30 10.77
N SER A 48 -10.76 0.91 10.50
CA SER A 48 -11.22 1.72 9.35
C SER A 48 -10.94 1.01 8.03
N THR A 49 -9.77 0.40 7.88
CA THR A 49 -9.44 -0.37 6.66
C THR A 49 -10.34 -1.60 6.54
N MET A 50 -10.51 -2.36 7.61
CA MET A 50 -11.35 -3.57 7.64
C MET A 50 -12.83 -3.28 7.34
N LYS A 51 -13.37 -2.16 7.82
CA LYS A 51 -14.75 -1.71 7.52
C LYS A 51 -14.94 -1.26 6.08
N ASN A 52 -13.87 -0.93 5.36
CA ASN A 52 -13.90 -0.41 4.00
C ASN A 52 -13.20 -1.35 3.00
N LEU A 53 -13.17 -2.65 3.25
CA LEU A 53 -12.55 -3.63 2.35
C LEU A 53 -13.20 -3.67 0.97
N ASP A 54 -14.47 -3.28 0.86
CA ASP A 54 -15.20 -3.11 -0.40
C ASP A 54 -14.49 -2.17 -1.38
N LYS A 55 -13.79 -1.15 -0.89
CA LYS A 55 -13.00 -0.22 -1.73
C LYS A 55 -11.80 -0.91 -2.40
N PHE A 56 -11.40 -2.07 -1.91
CA PHE A 56 -10.33 -2.90 -2.42
C PHE A 56 -10.84 -4.20 -3.05
N ALA A 57 -12.13 -4.25 -3.39
CA ALA A 57 -12.76 -5.40 -4.02
C ALA A 57 -12.81 -5.23 -5.55
N GLU A 58 -12.97 -6.36 -6.24
CA GLU A 58 -13.24 -6.37 -7.68
C GLU A 58 -14.59 -5.69 -8.00
N PRO A 59 -14.74 -5.10 -9.18
CA PRO A 59 -13.77 -5.07 -10.29
C PRO A 59 -12.71 -3.96 -10.16
N ASP A 60 -12.99 -2.89 -9.44
CA ASP A 60 -12.20 -1.66 -9.43
C ASP A 60 -10.97 -1.72 -8.52
N GLY A 61 -11.03 -2.49 -7.45
CA GLY A 61 -9.96 -2.59 -6.46
C GLY A 61 -9.35 -3.99 -6.36
N ARG A 62 -8.29 -4.08 -5.57
CA ARG A 62 -7.64 -5.34 -5.13
C ARG A 62 -7.05 -5.15 -3.75
N LEU A 63 -7.16 -6.18 -2.93
CA LEU A 63 -6.30 -6.37 -1.77
C LEU A 63 -5.58 -7.69 -1.95
N LEU A 64 -4.31 -7.61 -2.29
CA LEU A 64 -3.49 -8.77 -2.60
C LEU A 64 -2.66 -9.17 -1.39
N LEU A 65 -2.61 -10.48 -1.15
CA LEU A 65 -1.67 -11.11 -0.23
C LEU A 65 -0.56 -11.76 -1.04
N VAL A 66 0.64 -11.67 -0.51
CA VAL A 66 1.82 -12.38 -1.03
C VAL A 66 2.17 -13.50 -0.07
N GLU A 67 2.26 -14.71 -0.60
CA GLU A 67 2.63 -15.91 0.15
C GLU A 67 3.97 -16.45 -0.35
N VAL A 68 4.80 -16.88 0.57
CA VAL A 68 6.07 -17.57 0.31
C VAL A 68 6.06 -18.88 1.10
N ASP A 69 6.13 -20.00 0.39
CA ASP A 69 6.15 -21.35 0.98
C ASP A 69 5.07 -21.56 2.07
N GLY A 70 3.82 -21.15 1.78
CA GLY A 70 2.65 -21.27 2.66
C GLY A 70 2.56 -20.24 3.79
N GLN A 71 3.40 -19.20 3.81
CA GLN A 71 3.38 -18.15 4.81
C GLN A 71 3.09 -16.79 4.18
N ILE A 72 2.14 -16.04 4.73
CA ILE A 72 1.90 -14.67 4.26
C ILE A 72 3.12 -13.81 4.51
N ALA A 73 3.68 -13.28 3.44
CA ALA A 73 4.92 -12.51 3.41
C ALA A 73 4.68 -11.00 3.25
N GLY A 74 3.55 -10.61 2.68
CA GLY A 74 3.28 -9.21 2.40
C GLY A 74 1.85 -8.93 1.95
N THR A 75 1.54 -7.66 1.80
CA THR A 75 0.26 -7.16 1.28
C THR A 75 0.48 -5.91 0.44
N ILE A 76 -0.39 -5.71 -0.54
CA ILE A 76 -0.54 -4.47 -1.30
C ILE A 76 -2.00 -4.31 -1.71
N SER A 77 -2.49 -3.09 -1.74
CA SER A 77 -3.85 -2.83 -2.19
C SER A 77 -3.92 -1.76 -3.27
N LEU A 78 -4.94 -1.89 -4.11
CA LEU A 78 -5.34 -0.96 -5.15
C LEU A 78 -6.77 -0.56 -4.89
N ARG A 79 -7.07 0.73 -4.94
CA ARG A 79 -8.44 1.24 -4.97
C ARG A 79 -8.62 2.24 -6.10
N LYS A 80 -9.84 2.33 -6.61
CA LYS A 80 -10.24 3.43 -7.49
C LYS A 80 -10.33 4.72 -6.68
N ILE A 81 -9.88 5.80 -7.27
CA ILE A 81 -10.07 7.14 -6.71
C ILE A 81 -11.02 7.95 -7.60
N ARG A 82 -10.56 8.63 -8.64
CA ARG A 82 -11.40 9.41 -9.54
C ARG A 82 -11.21 8.97 -10.98
N GLY A 83 -12.25 9.05 -11.81
CA GLY A 83 -12.18 8.75 -13.23
C GLY A 83 -11.50 7.40 -13.51
N ASP A 84 -10.42 7.45 -14.26
CA ASP A 84 -9.56 6.34 -14.63
C ASP A 84 -8.25 6.28 -13.80
N CYS A 85 -8.30 6.76 -12.56
CA CYS A 85 -7.16 6.79 -11.65
C CYS A 85 -7.32 5.77 -10.52
N GLY A 86 -6.24 5.02 -10.28
CA GLY A 86 -6.10 4.14 -9.13
C GLY A 86 -5.12 4.69 -8.09
N GLU A 87 -5.21 4.19 -6.87
CA GLU A 87 -4.29 4.50 -5.77
C GLU A 87 -3.75 3.21 -5.14
N ILE A 88 -2.43 3.13 -5.02
CA ILE A 88 -1.75 2.05 -4.29
C ILE A 88 -1.73 2.39 -2.80
N LYS A 89 -2.15 1.44 -1.98
CA LYS A 89 -2.17 1.57 -0.51
C LYS A 89 -1.63 0.32 0.16
N ARG A 90 -1.29 0.47 1.45
CA ARG A 90 -1.01 -0.67 2.35
C ARG A 90 0.04 -1.65 1.82
N MET A 91 1.05 -1.13 1.10
CA MET A 91 2.17 -1.97 0.64
C MET A 91 3.12 -2.25 1.80
N TYR A 92 3.27 -3.52 2.11
CA TYR A 92 4.15 -3.98 3.19
C TYR A 92 4.72 -5.36 2.90
N VAL A 93 6.00 -5.55 3.22
CA VAL A 93 6.67 -6.85 3.23
C VAL A 93 7.18 -7.09 4.64
N ARG A 94 6.80 -8.22 5.22
CA ARG A 94 7.27 -8.64 6.55
C ARG A 94 8.79 -8.70 6.59
N PRO A 95 9.44 -8.24 7.66
CA PRO A 95 10.91 -8.11 7.73
C PRO A 95 11.68 -9.36 7.32
N LYS A 96 11.22 -10.55 7.73
CA LYS A 96 11.88 -11.84 7.42
C LYS A 96 11.91 -12.22 5.93
N PHE A 97 11.07 -11.58 5.11
CA PHE A 97 10.99 -11.82 3.65
C PHE A 97 11.55 -10.68 2.83
N ARG A 98 12.15 -9.67 3.47
CA ARG A 98 12.79 -8.57 2.75
C ARG A 98 14.07 -9.06 2.06
N GLY A 99 14.42 -8.44 0.93
CA GLY A 99 15.54 -8.90 0.09
C GLY A 99 15.15 -9.90 -1.00
N GLU A 100 13.97 -10.55 -0.91
CA GLU A 100 13.46 -11.55 -1.85
C GLU A 100 12.76 -10.94 -3.09
N LYS A 101 12.93 -9.63 -3.31
CA LYS A 101 12.31 -8.88 -4.43
C LYS A 101 10.77 -8.94 -4.46
N LEU A 102 10.11 -9.28 -3.36
CA LEU A 102 8.64 -9.37 -3.31
C LEU A 102 7.98 -8.01 -3.60
N GLY A 103 8.61 -6.90 -3.21
CA GLY A 103 8.13 -5.56 -3.55
C GLY A 103 8.02 -5.33 -5.06
N ASN A 104 8.98 -5.84 -5.85
CA ASN A 104 8.94 -5.75 -7.31
C ASN A 104 7.72 -6.51 -7.85
N LEU A 105 7.55 -7.77 -7.44
CA LEU A 105 6.43 -8.61 -7.87
C LEU A 105 5.07 -7.98 -7.53
N MET A 106 4.94 -7.39 -6.33
CA MET A 106 3.71 -6.70 -5.92
C MET A 106 3.39 -5.48 -6.78
N ILE A 107 4.39 -4.65 -7.10
CA ILE A 107 4.19 -3.47 -7.95
C ILE A 107 3.87 -3.90 -9.39
N GLU A 108 4.56 -4.88 -9.93
CA GLU A 108 4.27 -5.46 -11.26
C GLU A 108 2.83 -5.93 -11.34
N GLU A 109 2.37 -6.68 -10.36
CA GLU A 109 1.01 -7.21 -10.32
C GLU A 109 -0.05 -6.10 -10.23
N VAL A 110 0.16 -5.10 -9.37
CA VAL A 110 -0.77 -3.96 -9.27
C VAL A 110 -0.80 -3.15 -10.57
N ILE A 111 0.34 -2.93 -11.22
CA ILE A 111 0.39 -2.25 -12.54
C ILE A 111 -0.38 -3.07 -13.58
N ARG A 112 -0.20 -4.39 -13.62
CA ARG A 112 -0.92 -5.28 -14.53
C ARG A 112 -2.43 -5.17 -14.33
N VAL A 113 -2.89 -5.35 -13.09
CA VAL A 113 -4.31 -5.25 -12.73
C VAL A 113 -4.88 -3.86 -13.05
N SER A 114 -4.11 -2.81 -12.78
CA SER A 114 -4.56 -1.43 -13.07
C SER A 114 -4.80 -1.20 -14.55
N LYS A 115 -3.94 -1.72 -15.41
CA LYS A 115 -4.13 -1.67 -16.87
C LYS A 115 -5.36 -2.45 -17.31
N GLU A 116 -5.58 -3.63 -16.75
CA GLU A 116 -6.76 -4.46 -17.02
C GLU A 116 -8.06 -3.76 -16.60
N ASN A 117 -8.02 -3.00 -15.49
CA ASN A 117 -9.13 -2.20 -15.01
C ASN A 117 -9.33 -0.89 -15.81
N GLY A 118 -8.48 -0.61 -16.81
CA GLY A 118 -8.57 0.59 -17.65
C GLY A 118 -8.09 1.87 -16.97
N TYR A 119 -7.26 1.77 -15.93
CA TYR A 119 -6.66 2.94 -15.32
C TYR A 119 -5.56 3.51 -16.21
N SER A 120 -5.53 4.84 -16.35
CA SER A 120 -4.48 5.58 -17.05
C SER A 120 -3.39 6.07 -16.12
N LYS A 121 -3.70 6.19 -14.81
CA LYS A 121 -2.78 6.72 -13.80
C LYS A 121 -2.88 5.97 -12.49
N LEU A 122 -1.73 5.80 -11.85
CA LEU A 122 -1.61 5.31 -10.49
C LEU A 122 -1.00 6.39 -9.59
N TYR A 123 -1.63 6.60 -8.46
CA TYR A 123 -1.14 7.47 -7.39
C TYR A 123 -0.73 6.66 -6.17
N LEU A 124 0.14 7.21 -5.37
CA LEU A 124 0.48 6.74 -4.04
C LEU A 124 1.00 7.89 -3.19
N ASP A 125 0.93 7.72 -1.89
CA ASP A 125 1.67 8.54 -0.94
C ASP A 125 2.50 7.66 0.01
N THR A 126 3.61 8.19 0.49
CA THR A 126 4.51 7.49 1.40
C THR A 126 5.23 8.48 2.31
N ALA A 127 5.65 8.02 3.49
CA ALA A 127 6.43 8.86 4.40
C ALA A 127 7.85 9.05 3.85
N HIS A 128 8.41 10.25 4.03
CA HIS A 128 9.73 10.61 3.49
C HIS A 128 10.89 9.70 3.98
N PHE A 129 10.75 9.04 5.13
CA PHE A 129 11.76 8.12 5.66
C PHE A 129 11.69 6.70 5.02
N MET A 130 10.67 6.41 4.23
CA MET A 130 10.48 5.12 3.56
C MET A 130 11.36 5.01 2.31
N SER A 131 12.68 5.20 2.45
CA SER A 131 13.63 5.33 1.34
C SER A 131 13.64 4.13 0.40
N SER A 132 13.55 2.91 0.93
CA SER A 132 13.50 1.69 0.11
C SER A 132 12.24 1.61 -0.75
N ALA A 133 11.08 2.01 -0.20
CA ALA A 133 9.83 2.06 -0.95
C ALA A 133 9.87 3.15 -2.02
N ILE A 134 10.37 4.34 -1.69
CA ILE A 134 10.52 5.46 -2.63
C ILE A 134 11.43 5.04 -3.80
N SER A 135 12.57 4.41 -3.52
CA SER A 135 13.48 3.91 -4.55
C SER A 135 12.81 2.87 -5.44
N LEU A 136 12.05 1.94 -4.86
CA LEU A 136 11.29 0.95 -5.59
C LEU A 136 10.28 1.60 -6.53
N TYR A 137 9.47 2.54 -6.05
CA TYR A 137 8.50 3.25 -6.89
C TYR A 137 9.17 4.01 -8.03
N LYS A 138 10.28 4.71 -7.77
CA LYS A 138 11.07 5.39 -8.81
C LYS A 138 11.57 4.43 -9.89
N ASN A 139 12.04 3.23 -9.52
CA ASN A 139 12.48 2.20 -10.46
C ASN A 139 11.34 1.70 -11.37
N PHE A 140 10.08 1.76 -10.89
CA PHE A 140 8.89 1.45 -11.69
C PHE A 140 8.32 2.65 -12.46
N GLY A 141 9.05 3.78 -12.47
CA GLY A 141 8.67 4.96 -13.24
C GLY A 141 7.66 5.87 -12.56
N PHE A 142 7.41 5.70 -11.26
CA PHE A 142 6.67 6.70 -10.49
C PHE A 142 7.52 7.95 -10.33
N LYS A 143 6.89 9.10 -10.50
CA LYS A 143 7.51 10.42 -10.34
C LYS A 143 6.83 11.16 -9.20
N GLU A 144 7.60 11.96 -8.48
CA GLU A 144 7.05 12.83 -7.45
C GLU A 144 6.05 13.82 -8.07
N THR A 145 4.95 14.05 -7.38
CA THR A 145 3.88 14.97 -7.75
C THR A 145 3.40 15.77 -6.55
N GLY A 146 2.49 16.70 -6.78
CA GLY A 146 1.79 17.36 -5.67
C GLY A 146 0.78 16.44 -4.97
N PRO A 147 0.27 16.88 -3.82
CA PRO A 147 -0.81 16.19 -3.12
C PRO A 147 -2.05 16.04 -4.02
N TYR A 148 -2.78 14.94 -3.83
CA TYR A 148 -4.05 14.71 -4.53
C TYR A 148 -5.21 14.63 -3.53
N PRO A 149 -6.44 15.01 -3.94
CA PRO A 149 -7.58 15.21 -3.03
C PRO A 149 -7.98 13.97 -2.22
N GLU A 150 -7.77 12.77 -2.78
CA GLU A 150 -8.15 11.49 -2.15
C GLU A 150 -7.14 10.96 -1.16
N SER A 151 -5.97 11.61 -1.03
CA SER A 151 -5.00 11.24 0.02
C SER A 151 -5.64 11.41 1.39
N VAL A 152 -5.50 10.37 2.21
CA VAL A 152 -6.03 10.36 3.59
C VAL A 152 -5.15 11.13 4.58
N ASN A 153 -3.97 11.55 4.15
CA ASN A 153 -3.06 12.30 5.01
C ASN A 153 -3.63 13.70 5.30
N PRO A 154 -3.55 14.17 6.57
CA PRO A 154 -4.00 15.50 6.93
C PRO A 154 -3.32 16.57 6.08
N LYS A 155 -4.10 17.53 5.55
CA LYS A 155 -3.58 18.61 4.69
C LYS A 155 -2.45 19.40 5.34
N GLY A 156 -2.49 19.60 6.65
CA GLY A 156 -1.44 20.28 7.40
C GLY A 156 -0.11 19.52 7.50
N LEU A 157 -0.07 18.27 7.05
CA LEU A 157 1.12 17.42 7.06
C LEU A 157 1.60 17.03 5.65
N TRP A 158 0.99 17.58 4.60
CA TRP A 158 1.33 17.21 3.23
C TRP A 158 2.79 17.50 2.86
N ASP A 159 3.41 18.50 3.47
CA ASP A 159 4.83 18.82 3.31
C ASP A 159 5.77 17.75 3.93
N LYS A 160 5.21 16.83 4.73
CA LYS A 160 5.94 15.73 5.38
C LYS A 160 5.81 14.39 4.65
N TRP A 161 5.03 14.36 3.56
CA TRP A 161 4.78 13.17 2.76
C TRP A 161 5.30 13.33 1.35
N ILE A 162 5.66 12.20 0.74
CA ILE A 162 6.01 12.12 -0.68
C ILE A 162 4.80 11.57 -1.42
N PHE A 163 4.33 12.36 -2.37
CA PHE A 163 3.25 11.98 -3.29
C PHE A 163 3.87 11.60 -4.63
N MET A 164 3.43 10.50 -5.19
CA MET A 164 3.97 10.01 -6.45
C MET A 164 2.86 9.59 -7.40
N MET A 165 3.14 9.68 -8.69
CA MET A 165 2.21 9.31 -9.75
C MET A 165 2.97 8.62 -10.88
N LYS A 166 2.30 7.65 -11.52
CA LYS A 166 2.75 6.98 -12.73
C LYS A 166 1.65 6.99 -13.77
N GLU A 167 1.97 7.34 -15.02
CA GLU A 167 1.13 7.06 -16.19
C GLU A 167 1.32 5.60 -16.61
N LEU A 168 0.22 4.92 -16.97
CA LEU A 168 0.21 3.49 -17.30
C LEU A 168 0.28 3.18 -18.80
#